data_c7f0ffa8e2a736c49ff8d4b0a8645774
#
_entry.id   c7f0ffa8e2a736c49ff8d4b0a8645774
#
_cell.length_a   1.000
_cell.length_b   1.000
_cell.length_c   1.000
_cell.angle_alpha   90.00
_cell.angle_beta   90.00
_cell.angle_gamma   90.00
#
_symmetry.space_group_name_H-M   'P 1'
#
loop_
_entity.id
_entity.type
_entity.pdbx_description
1 polymer ?
#
loop_
_entity_poly.entity_id
_entity_poly.type
_entity_poly.pdbx_seq_one_letter_code
_entity_poly.pdbx_strand_id
1 'polypeptide(L)'
;MAGQVVVTGGAGCIGLAICRRILAAGQIPVALDLAPAIAAVDWDSPQARGIVPLAGDVTDRASIEAAARELSPAEPLAGLVNCAGVLKDTYLGQMSDAAMNLMFQVNVAGTARVTDVFAPLLADGSAIVNIGSLTGHIGRLVGASVYGATKAGVSAYTTYLAVELAARKIRVNCIAPGVIRAPMSPSMAAISGGEEASAAHTILGRIGEPEEVAEVTEFLLSARASYITAQTILVDGGFVAQ
;
A
#
# COMPACT_ATOMS: atom_id res chain seq x y z
N MET A 1 -15.47 20.05 3.15
CA MET A 1 -14.41 20.30 2.15
C MET A 1 -13.79 18.96 1.76
N ALA A 2 -13.21 18.84 0.56
CA ALA A 2 -12.52 17.63 0.14
C ALA A 2 -11.26 17.43 1.01
N GLY A 3 -11.19 16.35 1.78
CA GLY A 3 -10.04 16.06 2.63
C GLY A 3 -8.88 15.49 1.84
N GLN A 4 -7.66 15.75 2.29
CA GLN A 4 -6.46 15.18 1.68
C GLN A 4 -6.21 13.76 2.20
N VAL A 5 -5.81 12.85 1.30
CA VAL A 5 -5.40 11.48 1.61
C VAL A 5 -4.01 11.23 1.06
N VAL A 6 -3.06 10.91 1.94
CA VAL A 6 -1.69 10.58 1.54
C VAL A 6 -1.60 9.12 1.11
N VAL A 7 -0.96 8.85 -0.04
CA VAL A 7 -0.74 7.50 -0.59
C VAL A 7 0.75 7.33 -0.85
N THR A 8 1.44 6.51 -0.06
CA THR A 8 2.85 6.17 -0.32
C THR A 8 2.95 5.15 -1.46
N GLY A 9 4.02 5.20 -2.26
CA GLY A 9 4.07 4.42 -3.50
C GLY A 9 3.05 4.93 -4.53
N GLY A 10 2.65 6.20 -4.42
CA GLY A 10 1.55 6.81 -5.17
C GLY A 10 1.79 6.97 -6.67
N ALA A 11 3.04 6.91 -7.12
CA ALA A 11 3.41 6.89 -8.53
C ALA A 11 3.47 5.46 -9.11
N GLY A 12 3.42 4.43 -8.27
CA GLY A 12 3.38 3.03 -8.67
C GLY A 12 2.00 2.60 -9.20
N CYS A 13 1.94 1.41 -9.79
CA CYS A 13 0.74 0.89 -10.46
C CYS A 13 -0.51 0.87 -9.54
N ILE A 14 -0.42 0.20 -8.39
CA ILE A 14 -1.52 0.12 -7.42
C ILE A 14 -1.76 1.49 -6.75
N GLY A 15 -0.68 2.20 -6.36
CA GLY A 15 -0.79 3.50 -5.71
C GLY A 15 -1.47 4.55 -6.58
N LEU A 16 -1.15 4.57 -7.88
CA LEU A 16 -1.77 5.51 -8.82
C LEU A 16 -3.24 5.18 -9.07
N ALA A 17 -3.62 3.89 -9.14
CA ALA A 17 -5.02 3.48 -9.21
C ALA A 17 -5.78 3.91 -7.94
N ILE A 18 -5.18 3.75 -6.76
CA ILE A 18 -5.75 4.23 -5.49
C ILE A 18 -5.93 5.75 -5.52
N CYS A 19 -4.93 6.52 -5.95
CA CYS A 19 -5.04 7.97 -6.07
C CYS A 19 -6.20 8.38 -6.99
N ARG A 20 -6.32 7.75 -8.16
CA ARG A 20 -7.44 8.00 -9.10
C ARG A 20 -8.80 7.70 -8.46
N ARG A 21 -8.91 6.62 -7.72
CA ARG A 21 -10.16 6.23 -7.07
C ARG A 21 -10.55 7.20 -5.95
N ILE A 22 -9.57 7.67 -5.16
CA ILE A 22 -9.75 8.70 -4.12
C ILE A 22 -10.23 10.02 -4.76
N LEU A 23 -9.60 10.43 -5.87
CA LEU A 23 -9.98 11.61 -6.62
C LEU A 23 -11.43 11.50 -7.14
N ALA A 24 -11.80 10.36 -7.70
CA ALA A 24 -13.16 10.09 -8.18
C ALA A 24 -14.19 10.09 -7.04
N ALA A 25 -13.78 9.81 -5.80
CA ALA A 25 -14.60 9.92 -4.60
C ALA A 25 -14.72 11.38 -4.06
N GLY A 26 -14.13 12.36 -4.74
CA GLY A 26 -14.20 13.77 -4.37
C GLY A 26 -13.23 14.19 -3.27
N GLN A 27 -12.22 13.38 -2.96
CA GLN A 27 -11.11 13.71 -2.06
C GLN A 27 -9.87 14.13 -2.85
N ILE A 28 -8.88 14.70 -2.18
CA ILE A 28 -7.63 15.13 -2.79
C ILE A 28 -6.52 14.11 -2.47
N PRO A 29 -6.13 13.25 -3.43
CA PRO A 29 -5.03 12.32 -3.22
C PRO A 29 -3.68 13.05 -3.28
N VAL A 30 -2.78 12.74 -2.35
CA VAL A 30 -1.38 13.13 -2.34
C VAL A 30 -0.54 11.90 -2.64
N ALA A 31 0.03 11.85 -3.84
CA ALA A 31 0.89 10.75 -4.29
C ALA A 31 2.31 10.96 -3.77
N LEU A 32 2.67 10.31 -2.67
CA LEU A 32 4.01 10.37 -2.09
C LEU A 32 4.85 9.21 -2.64
N ASP A 33 5.96 9.52 -3.29
CA ASP A 33 6.89 8.52 -3.85
C ASP A 33 8.30 9.09 -3.97
N LEU A 34 9.26 8.24 -4.34
CA LEU A 34 10.62 8.69 -4.65
C LEU A 34 10.62 9.75 -5.75
N ALA A 35 11.49 10.76 -5.64
CA ALA A 35 11.55 11.85 -6.62
C ALA A 35 11.66 11.39 -8.09
N PRO A 36 12.45 10.34 -8.44
CA PRO A 36 12.47 9.82 -9.81
C PRO A 36 11.13 9.20 -10.25
N ALA A 37 10.39 8.56 -9.35
CA ALA A 37 9.09 7.98 -9.64
C ALA A 37 8.04 9.08 -9.87
N ILE A 38 8.05 10.12 -9.05
CA ILE A 38 7.21 11.32 -9.22
C ILE A 38 7.49 11.99 -10.57
N ALA A 39 8.76 12.14 -10.95
CA ALA A 39 9.14 12.76 -12.21
C ALA A 39 8.78 11.93 -13.47
N ALA A 40 8.52 10.63 -13.30
CA ALA A 40 8.16 9.74 -14.40
C ALA A 40 6.67 9.76 -14.77
N VAL A 41 5.81 10.37 -13.95
CA VAL A 41 4.36 10.46 -14.18
C VAL A 41 4.01 11.82 -14.79
N ASP A 42 3.19 11.81 -15.85
CA ASP A 42 2.55 13.02 -16.38
C ASP A 42 1.32 13.37 -15.52
N TRP A 43 1.53 14.25 -14.53
CA TRP A 43 0.49 14.69 -13.59
C TRP A 43 -0.55 15.62 -14.21
N ASP A 44 -0.29 16.18 -15.40
CA ASP A 44 -1.23 17.00 -16.15
C ASP A 44 -2.12 16.18 -17.07
N SER A 45 -1.83 14.89 -17.23
CA SER A 45 -2.66 13.98 -18.01
C SER A 45 -4.09 13.91 -17.45
N PRO A 46 -5.12 13.63 -18.28
CA PRO A 46 -6.50 13.49 -17.82
C PRO A 46 -6.68 12.44 -16.70
N GLN A 47 -5.78 11.43 -16.65
CA GLN A 47 -5.81 10.34 -15.69
C GLN A 47 -5.17 10.69 -14.34
N ALA A 48 -4.35 11.75 -14.26
CA ALA A 48 -3.63 12.12 -13.04
C ALA A 48 -3.93 13.56 -12.57
N ARG A 49 -4.60 14.37 -13.40
CA ARG A 49 -4.94 15.76 -13.06
C ARG A 49 -5.80 15.82 -11.79
N GLY A 50 -5.34 16.59 -10.82
CA GLY A 50 -5.98 16.72 -9.51
C GLY A 50 -5.35 15.82 -8.42
N ILE A 51 -4.38 14.97 -8.79
CA ILE A 51 -3.50 14.29 -7.83
C ILE A 51 -2.34 15.23 -7.50
N VAL A 52 -2.00 15.37 -6.23
CA VAL A 52 -0.88 16.20 -5.76
C VAL A 52 0.38 15.33 -5.68
N PRO A 53 1.39 15.54 -6.52
CA PRO A 53 2.65 14.81 -6.41
C PRO A 53 3.48 15.35 -5.24
N LEU A 54 4.10 14.46 -4.47
CA LEU A 54 4.95 14.79 -3.34
C LEU A 54 6.15 13.84 -3.31
N ALA A 55 7.36 14.38 -3.26
CA ALA A 55 8.57 13.55 -3.18
C ALA A 55 8.87 13.15 -1.74
N GLY A 56 9.22 11.86 -1.52
CA GLY A 56 9.64 11.36 -0.22
C GLY A 56 10.12 9.91 -0.26
N ASP A 57 11.11 9.61 0.58
CA ASP A 57 11.66 8.27 0.74
C ASP A 57 11.20 7.67 2.08
N VAL A 58 10.40 6.61 2.03
CA VAL A 58 9.89 5.93 3.23
C VAL A 58 10.99 5.29 4.09
N THR A 59 12.20 5.11 3.53
CA THR A 59 13.34 4.59 4.27
C THR A 59 14.09 5.66 5.07
N ASP A 60 13.83 6.94 4.79
CA ASP A 60 14.46 8.10 5.43
C ASP A 60 13.43 8.94 6.21
N ARG A 61 13.57 8.97 7.54
CA ARG A 61 12.69 9.76 8.42
C ARG A 61 12.71 11.24 8.07
N ALA A 62 13.90 11.82 7.84
CA ALA A 62 14.01 13.24 7.55
C ALA A 62 13.31 13.62 6.24
N SER A 63 13.37 12.74 5.23
CA SER A 63 12.66 12.89 3.97
C SER A 63 11.14 12.91 4.19
N ILE A 64 10.60 11.98 5.00
CA ILE A 64 9.15 11.92 5.30
C ILE A 64 8.69 13.11 6.14
N GLU A 65 9.49 13.57 7.11
CA GLU A 65 9.19 14.76 7.87
C GLU A 65 9.22 16.03 7.00
N ALA A 66 10.13 16.11 6.02
CA ALA A 66 10.16 17.20 5.05
C ALA A 66 8.91 17.20 4.18
N ALA A 67 8.50 16.04 3.66
CA ALA A 67 7.27 15.88 2.89
C ALA A 67 6.02 16.28 3.72
N ALA A 68 5.95 15.91 4.99
CA ALA A 68 4.86 16.29 5.88
C ALA A 68 4.80 17.81 6.11
N ARG A 69 5.96 18.48 6.22
CA ARG A 69 6.03 19.95 6.34
C ARG A 69 5.63 20.67 5.04
N GLU A 70 6.02 20.13 3.89
CA GLU A 70 5.66 20.68 2.57
C GLU A 70 4.15 20.59 2.34
N LEU A 71 3.55 19.47 2.71
CA LEU A 71 2.12 19.29 2.62
C LEU A 71 1.36 20.27 3.52
N SER A 72 1.85 20.50 4.75
CA SER A 72 1.30 21.43 5.77
C SER A 72 -0.20 21.68 5.60
N PRO A 73 -1.05 20.68 5.76
CA PRO A 73 -2.47 20.80 5.40
C PRO A 73 -3.15 21.86 6.27
N ALA A 74 -3.92 22.75 5.64
CA ALA A 74 -4.74 23.74 6.35
C ALA A 74 -5.82 23.06 7.22
N GLU A 75 -6.24 21.86 6.81
CA GLU A 75 -7.18 20.99 7.52
C GLU A 75 -6.51 19.64 7.80
N PRO A 76 -6.89 18.94 8.87
CA PRO A 76 -6.37 17.59 9.15
C PRO A 76 -6.61 16.63 7.98
N LEU A 77 -5.67 15.68 7.80
CA LEU A 77 -5.76 14.69 6.72
C LEU A 77 -6.96 13.75 6.92
N ALA A 78 -7.64 13.45 5.83
CA ALA A 78 -8.79 12.54 5.82
C ALA A 78 -8.38 11.05 5.86
N GLY A 79 -7.14 10.72 5.50
CA GLY A 79 -6.66 9.34 5.52
C GLY A 79 -5.20 9.19 5.11
N LEU A 80 -4.70 7.99 5.34
CA LEU A 80 -3.36 7.55 4.95
C LEU A 80 -3.42 6.16 4.33
N VAL A 81 -2.73 5.97 3.20
CA VAL A 81 -2.54 4.66 2.56
C VAL A 81 -1.06 4.36 2.48
N ASN A 82 -0.62 3.33 3.20
CA ASN A 82 0.74 2.81 3.11
C ASN A 82 0.80 1.75 2.01
N CYS A 83 1.12 2.19 0.77
CA CYS A 83 1.19 1.33 -0.40
C CYS A 83 2.62 1.11 -0.91
N ALA A 84 3.60 1.91 -0.47
CA ALA A 84 5.00 1.70 -0.82
C ALA A 84 5.47 0.30 -0.43
N GLY A 85 6.13 -0.39 -1.35
CA GLY A 85 6.63 -1.73 -1.09
C GLY A 85 7.57 -2.22 -2.19
N VAL A 86 8.49 -3.10 -1.79
CA VAL A 86 9.45 -3.74 -2.70
C VAL A 86 9.45 -5.24 -2.49
N LEU A 87 9.68 -5.97 -3.59
CA LEU A 87 9.88 -7.41 -3.60
C LEU A 87 11.23 -7.71 -4.24
N LYS A 88 12.00 -8.56 -3.59
CA LYS A 88 13.26 -9.14 -4.09
C LYS A 88 13.23 -10.65 -3.87
N ASP A 89 13.86 -11.38 -4.76
CA ASP A 89 13.99 -12.84 -4.64
C ASP A 89 14.85 -13.21 -3.44
N THR A 90 14.38 -14.19 -2.68
CA THR A 90 15.07 -14.68 -1.48
C THR A 90 15.03 -16.21 -1.43
N TYR A 91 15.65 -16.85 -2.44
CA TYR A 91 15.79 -18.31 -2.45
C TYR A 91 16.71 -18.77 -1.32
N LEU A 92 16.32 -19.83 -0.63
CA LEU A 92 17.11 -20.41 0.44
C LEU A 92 18.51 -20.84 -0.10
N GLY A 93 19.55 -20.42 0.59
CA GLY A 93 20.95 -20.64 0.17
C GLY A 93 21.50 -19.61 -0.82
N GLN A 94 20.67 -18.69 -1.33
CA GLN A 94 21.08 -17.62 -2.26
C GLN A 94 20.61 -16.24 -1.77
N MET A 95 20.20 -16.15 -0.51
CA MET A 95 19.64 -14.93 0.07
C MET A 95 20.71 -13.84 0.22
N SER A 96 20.39 -12.65 -0.25
CA SER A 96 21.23 -11.46 -0.08
C SER A 96 20.76 -10.67 1.14
N ASP A 97 21.65 -10.38 2.08
CA ASP A 97 21.37 -9.52 3.24
C ASP A 97 20.90 -8.12 2.81
N ALA A 98 21.47 -7.59 1.72
CA ALA A 98 21.05 -6.29 1.18
C ALA A 98 19.59 -6.33 0.69
N ALA A 99 19.18 -7.40 -0.02
CA ALA A 99 17.81 -7.57 -0.48
C ALA A 99 16.84 -7.75 0.69
N MET A 100 17.22 -8.56 1.68
CA MET A 100 16.45 -8.76 2.90
C MET A 100 16.26 -7.44 3.66
N ASN A 101 17.35 -6.75 3.95
CA ASN A 101 17.33 -5.47 4.67
C ASN A 101 16.49 -4.42 3.94
N LEU A 102 16.61 -4.32 2.61
CA LEU A 102 15.80 -3.40 1.81
C LEU A 102 14.30 -3.68 1.98
N MET A 103 13.88 -4.94 1.90
CA MET A 103 12.48 -5.31 2.08
C MET A 103 11.96 -4.96 3.48
N PHE A 104 12.70 -5.21 4.54
CA PHE A 104 12.32 -4.80 5.89
C PHE A 104 12.29 -3.29 6.05
N GLN A 105 13.27 -2.57 5.51
CA GLN A 105 13.35 -1.11 5.60
C GLN A 105 12.21 -0.41 4.86
N VAL A 106 11.81 -0.90 3.69
CA VAL A 106 10.71 -0.31 2.93
C VAL A 106 9.36 -0.79 3.46
N ASN A 107 9.14 -2.12 3.49
CA ASN A 107 7.80 -2.68 3.68
C ASN A 107 7.31 -2.56 5.14
N VAL A 108 8.20 -2.69 6.13
CA VAL A 108 7.83 -2.69 7.55
C VAL A 108 8.22 -1.37 8.21
N ALA A 109 9.52 -1.06 8.27
CA ALA A 109 10.01 0.14 8.93
C ALA A 109 9.51 1.41 8.23
N GLY A 110 9.42 1.40 6.90
CA GLY A 110 8.86 2.49 6.11
C GLY A 110 7.39 2.74 6.41
N THR A 111 6.57 1.69 6.42
CA THR A 111 5.16 1.77 6.83
C THR A 111 5.01 2.37 8.24
N ALA A 112 5.81 1.88 9.19
CA ALA A 112 5.75 2.38 10.57
C ALA A 112 6.21 3.84 10.67
N ARG A 113 7.30 4.20 9.98
CA ARG A 113 7.85 5.57 9.96
C ARG A 113 6.89 6.58 9.36
N VAL A 114 6.30 6.24 8.20
CA VAL A 114 5.29 7.10 7.56
C VAL A 114 4.10 7.27 8.49
N THR A 115 3.61 6.20 9.09
CA THR A 115 2.48 6.27 10.02
C THR A 115 2.80 7.14 11.23
N ASP A 116 3.98 6.98 11.84
CA ASP A 116 4.41 7.78 13.00
C ASP A 116 4.44 9.29 12.68
N VAL A 117 4.91 9.66 11.49
CA VAL A 117 4.99 11.07 11.06
C VAL A 117 3.62 11.64 10.68
N PHE A 118 2.78 10.87 9.97
CA PHE A 118 1.51 11.39 9.46
C PHE A 118 0.31 11.18 10.40
N ALA A 119 0.35 10.21 11.34
CA ALA A 119 -0.77 9.97 12.25
C ALA A 119 -1.16 11.19 13.10
N PRO A 120 -0.23 12.04 13.60
CA PRO A 120 -0.60 13.27 14.29
C PRO A 120 -1.39 14.26 13.42
N LEU A 121 -1.22 14.22 12.10
CA LEU A 121 -1.88 15.11 11.14
C LEU A 121 -3.25 14.59 10.68
N LEU A 122 -3.61 13.36 11.00
CA LEU A 122 -4.90 12.78 10.65
C LEU A 122 -6.04 13.39 11.47
N ALA A 123 -7.21 13.55 10.85
CA ALA A 123 -8.44 13.89 11.56
C ALA A 123 -8.87 12.73 12.48
N ASP A 124 -9.49 13.06 13.61
CA ASP A 124 -10.19 12.07 14.41
C ASP A 124 -11.35 11.47 13.61
N GLY A 125 -11.51 10.15 13.67
CA GLY A 125 -12.49 9.42 12.88
C GLY A 125 -12.04 9.10 11.45
N SER A 126 -10.84 9.48 11.04
CA SER A 126 -10.24 9.12 9.73
C SER A 126 -9.89 7.64 9.62
N ALA A 127 -9.18 7.24 8.57
CA ALA A 127 -8.77 5.85 8.39
C ALA A 127 -7.35 5.73 7.82
N ILE A 128 -6.67 4.65 8.20
CA ILE A 128 -5.41 4.19 7.63
C ILE A 128 -5.66 2.85 6.91
N VAL A 129 -5.12 2.72 5.70
CA VAL A 129 -5.12 1.46 4.96
C VAL A 129 -3.67 1.07 4.65
N ASN A 130 -3.26 -0.09 5.11
CA ASN A 130 -1.95 -0.66 4.82
C ASN A 130 -2.06 -1.69 3.70
N ILE A 131 -1.14 -1.69 2.73
CA ILE A 131 -1.11 -2.67 1.67
C ILE A 131 -0.16 -3.82 2.05
N GLY A 132 -0.76 -4.92 2.46
CA GLY A 132 -0.13 -6.20 2.72
C GLY A 132 0.17 -6.98 1.44
N SER A 133 -0.03 -8.30 1.50
CA SER A 133 -0.01 -9.22 0.35
C SER A 133 -0.59 -10.57 0.76
N LEU A 134 -1.14 -11.32 -0.17
CA LEU A 134 -1.51 -12.73 0.04
C LEU A 134 -0.33 -13.58 0.56
N THR A 135 0.91 -13.23 0.16
CA THR A 135 2.13 -13.93 0.61
C THR A 135 2.40 -13.82 2.10
N GLY A 136 1.80 -12.84 2.77
CA GLY A 136 1.81 -12.75 4.24
C GLY A 136 0.90 -13.78 4.93
N HIS A 137 0.07 -14.49 4.18
CA HIS A 137 -0.95 -15.42 4.69
C HIS A 137 -0.76 -16.86 4.20
N ILE A 138 0.00 -17.05 3.11
CA ILE A 138 0.25 -18.37 2.52
C ILE A 138 1.72 -18.58 2.17
N GLY A 139 2.21 -19.81 2.28
CA GLY A 139 3.58 -20.20 1.96
C GLY A 139 3.70 -20.93 0.61
N ARG A 140 3.05 -20.45 -0.46
CA ARG A 140 3.01 -21.17 -1.76
C ARG A 140 4.03 -20.66 -2.79
N LEU A 141 4.60 -19.47 -2.61
CA LEU A 141 5.50 -18.85 -3.60
C LEU A 141 6.97 -19.04 -3.19
N VAL A 142 7.67 -19.90 -3.92
CA VAL A 142 9.10 -20.14 -3.72
C VAL A 142 9.90 -18.89 -4.07
N GLY A 143 10.87 -18.51 -3.24
CA GLY A 143 11.65 -17.28 -3.43
C GLY A 143 11.04 -16.03 -2.80
N ALA A 144 9.82 -16.11 -2.20
CA ALA A 144 9.13 -14.99 -1.58
C ALA A 144 9.13 -15.03 -0.04
N SER A 145 9.95 -15.86 0.60
CA SER A 145 9.91 -16.09 2.05
C SER A 145 10.08 -14.82 2.89
N VAL A 146 11.09 -14.01 2.59
CA VAL A 146 11.34 -12.74 3.31
C VAL A 146 10.27 -11.70 2.99
N TYR A 147 9.88 -11.60 1.72
CA TYR A 147 8.78 -10.72 1.34
C TYR A 147 7.48 -11.07 2.08
N GLY A 148 7.12 -12.36 2.13
CA GLY A 148 5.96 -12.85 2.89
C GLY A 148 6.07 -12.49 4.37
N ALA A 149 7.24 -12.67 4.99
CA ALA A 149 7.47 -12.27 6.37
C ALA A 149 7.27 -10.76 6.59
N THR A 150 7.75 -9.90 5.66
CA THR A 150 7.51 -8.45 5.78
C THR A 150 6.03 -8.10 5.66
N LYS A 151 5.30 -8.76 4.74
CA LYS A 151 3.87 -8.48 4.52
C LYS A 151 2.97 -9.06 5.63
N ALA A 152 3.36 -10.18 6.25
CA ALA A 152 2.76 -10.65 7.51
C ALA A 152 3.00 -9.65 8.65
N GLY A 153 4.21 -9.07 8.72
CA GLY A 153 4.55 -8.00 9.67
C GLY A 153 3.65 -6.77 9.52
N VAL A 154 3.34 -6.35 8.29
CA VAL A 154 2.40 -5.24 8.02
C VAL A 154 0.98 -5.58 8.52
N SER A 155 0.50 -6.81 8.30
CA SER A 155 -0.81 -7.26 8.81
C SER A 155 -0.84 -7.23 10.35
N ALA A 156 0.20 -7.74 11.01
CA ALA A 156 0.30 -7.69 12.45
C ALA A 156 0.37 -6.24 12.97
N TYR A 157 1.22 -5.39 12.37
CA TYR A 157 1.32 -3.97 12.72
C TYR A 157 -0.02 -3.24 12.62
N THR A 158 -0.82 -3.54 11.58
CA THR A 158 -2.18 -3.00 11.41
C THR A 158 -3.06 -3.23 12.64
N THR A 159 -3.01 -4.42 13.21
CA THR A 159 -3.82 -4.79 14.37
C THR A 159 -3.42 -3.99 15.63
N TYR A 160 -2.12 -3.87 15.90
CA TYR A 160 -1.64 -3.07 17.04
C TYR A 160 -1.93 -1.59 16.86
N LEU A 161 -1.70 -1.06 15.67
CA LEU A 161 -1.95 0.35 15.36
C LEU A 161 -3.43 0.73 15.50
N ALA A 162 -4.35 -0.18 15.16
CA ALA A 162 -5.79 0.02 15.36
C ALA A 162 -6.14 0.20 16.84
N VAL A 163 -5.46 -0.53 17.74
CA VAL A 163 -5.63 -0.37 19.19
C VAL A 163 -5.07 0.96 19.68
N GLU A 164 -3.86 1.34 19.22
CA GLU A 164 -3.20 2.58 19.62
C GLU A 164 -3.98 3.83 19.20
N LEU A 165 -4.64 3.79 18.06
CA LEU A 165 -5.40 4.92 17.49
C LEU A 165 -6.91 4.91 17.85
N ALA A 166 -7.37 3.91 18.61
CA ALA A 166 -8.78 3.75 18.96
C ALA A 166 -9.38 4.96 19.70
N ALA A 167 -8.62 5.58 20.59
CA ALA A 167 -9.06 6.78 21.34
C ALA A 167 -9.39 7.97 20.41
N ARG A 168 -8.72 8.04 19.25
CA ARG A 168 -8.96 9.02 18.19
C ARG A 168 -10.03 8.56 17.16
N LYS A 169 -10.63 7.39 17.38
CA LYS A 169 -11.59 6.76 16.46
C LYS A 169 -11.05 6.57 15.04
N ILE A 170 -9.72 6.51 14.88
CA ILE A 170 -9.07 6.23 13.60
C ILE A 170 -9.11 4.73 13.36
N ARG A 171 -9.71 4.33 12.24
CA ARG A 171 -9.76 2.91 11.84
C ARG A 171 -8.49 2.54 11.07
N VAL A 172 -7.96 1.35 11.33
CA VAL A 172 -6.77 0.86 10.63
C VAL A 172 -7.05 -0.53 10.09
N ASN A 173 -6.91 -0.71 8.78
CA ASN A 173 -7.11 -2.00 8.13
C ASN A 173 -5.97 -2.29 7.16
N CYS A 174 -5.80 -3.56 6.83
CA CYS A 174 -4.86 -4.04 5.83
C CYS A 174 -5.65 -4.62 4.65
N ILE A 175 -5.17 -4.37 3.44
CA ILE A 175 -5.57 -5.11 2.25
C ILE A 175 -4.42 -6.04 1.89
N ALA A 176 -4.72 -7.29 1.60
CA ALA A 176 -3.77 -8.29 1.12
C ALA A 176 -4.11 -8.67 -0.32
N PRO A 177 -3.53 -7.94 -1.32
CA PRO A 177 -3.75 -8.24 -2.72
C PRO A 177 -3.20 -9.62 -3.10
N GLY A 178 -3.87 -10.26 -4.03
CA GLY A 178 -3.37 -11.41 -4.77
C GLY A 178 -2.33 -11.02 -5.82
N VAL A 179 -2.27 -11.78 -6.91
CA VAL A 179 -1.49 -11.39 -8.09
C VAL A 179 -2.29 -10.34 -8.86
N ILE A 180 -1.74 -9.13 -8.89
CA ILE A 180 -2.35 -7.96 -9.53
C ILE A 180 -1.55 -7.61 -10.78
N ARG A 181 -2.25 -7.26 -11.86
CA ARG A 181 -1.63 -6.81 -13.11
C ARG A 181 -0.80 -5.55 -12.87
N ALA A 182 0.50 -5.66 -13.09
CA ALA A 182 1.45 -4.57 -12.98
C ALA A 182 2.59 -4.80 -13.98
N PRO A 183 3.37 -3.79 -14.35
CA PRO A 183 4.64 -4.01 -15.02
C PRO A 183 5.46 -4.99 -14.20
N MET A 184 5.56 -6.22 -14.70
CA MET A 184 6.10 -7.33 -13.92
C MET A 184 7.62 -7.21 -13.84
N SER A 185 8.16 -7.12 -12.62
CA SER A 185 9.60 -7.28 -12.43
C SER A 185 10.01 -8.71 -12.81
N PRO A 186 11.25 -8.94 -13.29
CA PRO A 186 11.75 -10.29 -13.55
C PRO A 186 11.57 -11.23 -12.34
N SER A 187 11.77 -10.73 -11.13
CA SER A 187 11.54 -11.44 -9.88
C SER A 187 10.10 -11.91 -9.72
N MET A 188 9.12 -11.04 -9.99
CA MET A 188 7.71 -11.40 -9.87
C MET A 188 7.32 -12.45 -10.91
N ALA A 189 7.80 -12.32 -12.15
CA ALA A 189 7.55 -13.29 -13.21
C ALA A 189 8.13 -14.67 -12.85
N ALA A 190 9.34 -14.71 -12.28
CA ALA A 190 9.98 -15.94 -11.84
C ALA A 190 9.24 -16.61 -10.67
N ILE A 191 8.79 -15.82 -9.69
CA ILE A 191 8.09 -16.32 -8.51
C ILE A 191 6.68 -16.81 -8.85
N SER A 192 5.95 -16.08 -9.70
CA SER A 192 4.55 -16.37 -10.01
C SER A 192 4.34 -17.40 -11.11
N GLY A 193 5.36 -17.70 -11.91
CA GLY A 193 5.22 -18.52 -13.12
C GLY A 193 4.50 -17.82 -14.28
N GLY A 194 4.26 -16.51 -14.16
CA GLY A 194 3.56 -15.71 -15.15
C GLY A 194 2.06 -15.56 -14.89
N GLU A 195 1.40 -14.82 -15.77
CA GLU A 195 -0.03 -14.47 -15.61
C GLU A 195 -0.95 -15.70 -15.67
N GLU A 196 -0.72 -16.57 -16.66
CA GLU A 196 -1.56 -17.76 -16.88
C GLU A 196 -1.46 -18.73 -15.70
N ALA A 197 -0.24 -18.99 -15.21
CA ALA A 197 -0.03 -19.83 -14.03
C ALA A 197 -0.66 -19.22 -12.77
N SER A 198 -0.56 -17.90 -12.61
CA SER A 198 -1.19 -17.20 -11.50
C SER A 198 -2.71 -17.25 -11.56
N ALA A 199 -3.29 -17.06 -12.75
CA ALA A 199 -4.74 -17.13 -12.99
C ALA A 199 -5.30 -18.52 -12.66
N ALA A 200 -4.58 -19.59 -13.02
CA ALA A 200 -4.98 -20.96 -12.72
C ALA A 200 -5.09 -21.28 -11.23
N HIS A 201 -4.46 -20.48 -10.37
CA HIS A 201 -4.53 -20.58 -8.91
C HIS A 201 -5.60 -19.68 -8.28
N THR A 202 -6.43 -19.01 -9.06
CA THR A 202 -7.55 -18.22 -8.53
C THR A 202 -8.87 -18.89 -8.84
N ILE A 203 -9.85 -18.80 -7.93
CA ILE A 203 -11.22 -19.30 -8.18
C ILE A 203 -11.85 -18.52 -9.35
N LEU A 204 -11.52 -17.23 -9.49
CA LEU A 204 -12.06 -16.39 -10.57
C LEU A 204 -11.38 -16.63 -11.93
N GLY A 205 -10.33 -17.47 -12.03
CA GLY A 205 -9.66 -17.83 -13.28
C GLY A 205 -8.90 -16.70 -13.96
N ARG A 206 -8.56 -15.63 -13.22
CA ARG A 206 -7.79 -14.48 -13.73
C ARG A 206 -6.96 -13.82 -12.62
N ILE A 207 -5.97 -13.06 -13.00
CA ILE A 207 -5.31 -12.13 -12.07
C ILE A 207 -6.20 -10.90 -11.83
N GLY A 208 -5.92 -10.16 -10.74
CA GLY A 208 -6.63 -8.94 -10.41
C GLY A 208 -6.10 -7.72 -11.16
N GLU A 209 -6.89 -6.66 -11.20
CA GLU A 209 -6.50 -5.34 -11.71
C GLU A 209 -6.21 -4.38 -10.56
N PRO A 210 -5.32 -3.38 -10.73
CA PRO A 210 -5.02 -2.38 -9.71
C PRO A 210 -6.26 -1.65 -9.19
N GLU A 211 -7.23 -1.42 -10.07
CA GLU A 211 -8.50 -0.77 -9.77
C GLU A 211 -9.32 -1.56 -8.75
N GLU A 212 -9.24 -2.89 -8.75
CA GLU A 212 -9.96 -3.74 -7.78
C GLU A 212 -9.41 -3.57 -6.36
N VAL A 213 -8.10 -3.37 -6.23
CA VAL A 213 -7.47 -3.01 -4.94
C VAL A 213 -7.87 -1.58 -4.54
N ALA A 214 -7.93 -0.67 -5.50
CA ALA A 214 -8.29 0.73 -5.26
C ALA A 214 -9.74 0.89 -4.78
N GLU A 215 -10.69 0.11 -5.30
CA GLU A 215 -12.09 0.11 -4.85
C GLU A 215 -12.21 -0.30 -3.38
N VAL A 216 -11.53 -1.35 -2.96
CA VAL A 216 -11.53 -1.80 -1.56
C VAL A 216 -10.83 -0.78 -0.67
N THR A 217 -9.74 -0.15 -1.17
CA THR A 217 -9.04 0.91 -0.43
C THR A 217 -9.96 2.10 -0.16
N GLU A 218 -10.66 2.60 -1.17
CA GLU A 218 -11.60 3.72 -1.00
C GLU A 218 -12.74 3.35 -0.05
N PHE A 219 -13.31 2.16 -0.18
CA PHE A 219 -14.34 1.68 0.74
C PHE A 219 -13.85 1.71 2.19
N LEU A 220 -12.65 1.20 2.47
CA LEU A 220 -12.08 1.16 3.83
C LEU A 220 -11.76 2.56 4.37
N LEU A 221 -11.39 3.51 3.52
CA LEU A 221 -11.20 4.90 3.90
C LEU A 221 -12.54 5.59 4.23
N SER A 222 -13.63 5.19 3.60
CA SER A 222 -14.93 5.84 3.71
C SER A 222 -15.69 5.52 5.00
N ALA A 223 -16.71 6.32 5.32
CA ALA A 223 -17.62 6.08 6.44
C ALA A 223 -18.47 4.79 6.30
N ARG A 224 -18.57 4.22 5.09
CA ARG A 224 -19.25 2.94 4.85
C ARG A 224 -18.59 1.77 5.58
N ALA A 225 -17.28 1.88 5.87
CA ALA A 225 -16.51 0.91 6.65
C ALA A 225 -16.44 1.26 8.15
N SER A 226 -17.41 1.98 8.69
CA SER A 226 -17.38 2.54 10.06
C SER A 226 -17.23 1.50 11.17
N TYR A 227 -17.55 0.23 10.93
CA TYR A 227 -17.41 -0.86 11.91
C TYR A 227 -16.33 -1.88 11.54
N ILE A 228 -15.43 -1.51 10.59
CA ILE A 228 -14.32 -2.36 10.14
C ILE A 228 -13.00 -1.72 10.60
N THR A 229 -12.30 -2.38 11.52
CA THR A 229 -10.95 -1.99 11.97
C THR A 229 -10.16 -3.22 12.41
N ALA A 230 -8.85 -3.16 12.40
CA ALA A 230 -7.92 -4.24 12.73
C ALA A 230 -8.05 -5.49 11.84
N GLN A 231 -8.64 -5.34 10.63
CA GLN A 231 -8.86 -6.47 9.72
C GLN A 231 -7.82 -6.49 8.60
N THR A 232 -7.51 -7.71 8.13
CA THR A 232 -6.81 -7.92 6.86
C THR A 232 -7.81 -8.52 5.87
N ILE A 233 -8.06 -7.80 4.77
CA ILE A 233 -9.00 -8.18 3.72
C ILE A 233 -8.21 -8.71 2.52
N LEU A 234 -8.46 -9.96 2.15
CA LEU A 234 -7.88 -10.57 0.96
C LEU A 234 -8.61 -10.05 -0.30
N VAL A 235 -7.85 -9.56 -1.28
CA VAL A 235 -8.33 -9.15 -2.61
C VAL A 235 -7.54 -9.95 -3.63
N ASP A 236 -7.85 -11.25 -3.73
CA ASP A 236 -6.99 -12.26 -4.35
C ASP A 236 -7.69 -13.20 -5.34
N GLY A 237 -8.94 -12.93 -5.70
CA GLY A 237 -9.73 -13.78 -6.58
C GLY A 237 -9.96 -15.20 -6.04
N GLY A 238 -9.84 -15.38 -4.72
CA GLY A 238 -9.99 -16.67 -4.05
C GLY A 238 -8.72 -17.54 -4.07
N PHE A 239 -7.57 -16.96 -4.33
CA PHE A 239 -6.28 -17.67 -4.39
C PHE A 239 -5.96 -18.44 -3.08
N VAL A 240 -6.24 -17.84 -1.94
CA VAL A 240 -5.96 -18.45 -0.62
C VAL A 240 -6.95 -19.57 -0.27
N ALA A 241 -8.12 -19.56 -0.87
CA ALA A 241 -9.19 -20.53 -0.56
C ALA A 241 -9.07 -21.88 -1.30
N GLN A 242 -8.06 -22.05 -2.16
CA GLN A 242 -7.79 -23.28 -2.91
C GLN A 242 -6.74 -24.18 -2.24
#